data_ab95e430f15eaeff77796038079da860
#
_entry.id   ab95e430f15eaeff77796038079da860
#
_cell.length_a   1.000
_cell.length_b   1.000
_cell.length_c   1.000
_cell.angle_alpha   90.00
_cell.angle_beta   90.00
_cell.angle_gamma   90.00
#
_symmetry.space_group_name_H-M   'P 1'
#
loop_
_entity.id
_entity.type
_entity.pdbx_description
1 polymer ?
#
loop_
_entity_poly.entity_id
_entity_poly.type
_entity_poly.pdbx_seq_one_letter_code
_entity_poly.pdbx_strand_id
1 'polypeptide(L)'
;NNFFLIFVFMKIIFLDIDGVLNVYCEGRDQFGCTFHSNFVDNLRNIIEQTGAKIVISSSWRSDGLKTMQEMWKFRNYPGEVIDITPFSWELMDLGLFEYYDQIDRGHEIELWLKIHPEVSNYVIIDDDNDMLDNQRANFVRTANNNHHGDHVDVLGYGLTKICSEKVIEILKN
;
A
#
# COMPACT_ATOMS: atom_id res chain seq x y z
N ASN A 1 -27.48 23.19 19.98
CA ASN A 1 -27.20 22.12 18.99
C ASN A 1 -25.73 21.78 19.10
N ASN A 2 -25.40 20.75 19.91
CA ASN A 2 -24.05 20.19 19.93
C ASN A 2 -23.90 19.27 18.72
N PHE A 3 -23.26 19.75 17.67
CA PHE A 3 -22.69 18.88 16.63
C PHE A 3 -21.50 18.15 17.27
N PHE A 4 -21.69 16.91 17.69
CA PHE A 4 -20.58 16.01 17.92
C PHE A 4 -19.95 15.72 16.54
N LEU A 5 -18.79 16.31 16.26
CA LEU A 5 -17.91 15.82 15.20
C LEU A 5 -17.49 14.40 15.60
N ILE A 6 -18.12 13.41 14.98
CA ILE A 6 -17.63 12.03 15.04
C ILE A 6 -16.38 12.04 14.18
N PHE A 7 -15.20 12.15 14.79
CA PHE A 7 -13.94 11.84 14.11
C PHE A 7 -13.97 10.34 13.81
N VAL A 8 -14.28 9.98 12.59
CA VAL A 8 -14.10 8.61 12.10
C VAL A 8 -12.60 8.45 11.90
N PHE A 9 -11.96 7.86 12.88
CA PHE A 9 -10.54 7.50 12.79
C PHE A 9 -10.36 6.44 11.70
N MET A 10 -9.61 6.77 10.66
CA MET A 10 -9.37 5.90 9.53
C MET A 10 -7.99 5.24 9.61
N LYS A 11 -7.96 3.93 9.41
CA LYS A 11 -6.72 3.14 9.29
C LYS A 11 -6.46 2.87 7.82
N ILE A 12 -5.21 3.08 7.37
CA ILE A 12 -4.82 2.97 5.97
C ILE A 12 -3.72 1.93 5.78
N ILE A 13 -3.85 1.16 4.71
CA ILE A 13 -2.78 0.35 4.13
C ILE A 13 -2.36 1.03 2.83
N PHE A 14 -1.13 1.56 2.78
CA PHE A 14 -0.48 1.88 1.51
C PHE A 14 0.07 0.58 0.93
N LEU A 15 -0.49 0.16 -0.19
CA LEU A 15 -0.26 -1.17 -0.73
C LEU A 15 0.44 -1.10 -2.07
N ASP A 16 1.66 -1.64 -2.13
CA ASP A 16 2.26 -2.03 -3.40
C ASP A 16 1.71 -3.39 -3.85
N ILE A 17 1.85 -3.71 -5.13
CA ILE A 17 1.31 -4.91 -5.75
C ILE A 17 2.42 -5.87 -6.17
N ASP A 18 3.37 -5.41 -6.99
CA ASP A 18 4.48 -6.23 -7.42
C ASP A 18 5.44 -6.46 -6.25
N GLY A 19 5.86 -7.70 -6.03
CA GLY A 19 6.65 -8.05 -4.85
C GLY A 19 5.84 -8.24 -3.56
N VAL A 20 4.56 -7.83 -3.53
CA VAL A 20 3.65 -7.94 -2.37
C VAL A 20 2.55 -8.97 -2.63
N LEU A 21 1.63 -8.70 -3.56
CA LEU A 21 0.54 -9.60 -3.94
C LEU A 21 0.82 -10.37 -5.22
N ASN A 22 1.72 -9.86 -6.05
CA ASN A 22 2.13 -10.39 -7.34
C ASN A 22 3.65 -10.62 -7.34
N VAL A 23 4.10 -11.75 -6.80
CA VAL A 23 5.51 -12.18 -6.84
C VAL A 23 5.80 -12.97 -8.11
N TYR A 24 4.82 -13.73 -8.58
CA TYR A 24 4.80 -14.42 -9.87
C TYR A 24 3.36 -14.52 -10.38
N CYS A 25 3.21 -14.54 -11.71
CA CYS A 25 1.91 -14.55 -12.35
C CYS A 25 1.28 -15.94 -12.30
N GLU A 26 0.27 -16.17 -11.48
CA GLU A 26 -0.47 -17.45 -11.42
C GLU A 26 -1.48 -17.60 -12.56
N GLY A 27 -2.05 -16.51 -13.04
CA GLY A 27 -3.04 -16.47 -14.10
C GLY A 27 -3.18 -15.07 -14.67
N ARG A 28 -4.03 -14.92 -15.69
CA ARG A 28 -4.28 -13.62 -16.33
C ARG A 28 -5.76 -13.44 -16.61
N ASP A 29 -6.20 -12.19 -16.48
CA ASP A 29 -7.51 -11.71 -16.92
C ASP A 29 -7.36 -10.37 -17.68
N GLN A 30 -8.46 -9.66 -17.87
CA GLN A 30 -8.48 -8.36 -18.55
C GLN A 30 -7.68 -7.25 -17.88
N PHE A 31 -7.33 -7.43 -16.59
CA PHE A 31 -6.52 -6.49 -15.80
C PHE A 31 -5.05 -6.94 -15.67
N GLY A 32 -4.62 -7.98 -16.38
CA GLY A 32 -3.26 -8.49 -16.32
C GLY A 32 -3.11 -9.71 -15.41
N CYS A 33 -1.96 -9.87 -14.75
CA CYS A 33 -1.69 -10.98 -13.85
C CYS A 33 -2.62 -10.98 -12.65
N THR A 34 -3.16 -12.16 -12.30
CA THR A 34 -3.90 -12.35 -11.05
C THR A 34 -2.92 -12.47 -9.88
N PHE A 35 -3.34 -12.03 -8.70
CA PHE A 35 -2.51 -12.06 -7.51
C PHE A 35 -2.50 -13.44 -6.86
N HIS A 36 -1.43 -13.73 -6.15
CA HIS A 36 -1.24 -15.00 -5.48
C HIS A 36 -2.29 -15.21 -4.38
N SER A 37 -3.02 -16.34 -4.43
CA SER A 37 -4.15 -16.60 -3.55
C SER A 37 -3.80 -16.52 -2.06
N ASN A 38 -2.65 -17.08 -1.65
CA ASN A 38 -2.21 -17.04 -0.25
C ASN A 38 -1.94 -15.61 0.23
N PHE A 39 -1.43 -14.72 -0.63
CA PHE A 39 -1.18 -13.32 -0.27
C PHE A 39 -2.49 -12.53 -0.18
N VAL A 40 -3.44 -12.82 -1.08
CA VAL A 40 -4.80 -12.26 -1.02
C VAL A 40 -5.50 -12.70 0.27
N ASP A 41 -5.35 -13.95 0.71
CA ASP A 41 -5.92 -14.45 1.96
C ASP A 41 -5.26 -13.80 3.19
N ASN A 42 -3.95 -13.55 3.15
CA ASN A 42 -3.26 -12.79 4.19
C ASN A 42 -3.73 -11.32 4.25
N LEU A 43 -3.97 -10.68 3.09
CA LEU A 43 -4.58 -9.35 3.04
C LEU A 43 -6.02 -9.39 3.61
N ARG A 44 -6.80 -10.42 3.31
CA ARG A 44 -8.14 -10.63 3.87
C ARG A 44 -8.10 -10.67 5.40
N ASN A 45 -7.18 -11.43 5.97
CA ASN A 45 -6.98 -11.50 7.41
C ASN A 45 -6.65 -10.13 8.01
N ILE A 46 -5.78 -9.33 7.37
CA ILE A 46 -5.47 -7.96 7.81
C ILE A 46 -6.73 -7.10 7.84
N ILE A 47 -7.49 -7.09 6.75
CA ILE A 47 -8.70 -6.28 6.61
C ILE A 47 -9.76 -6.66 7.66
N GLU A 48 -10.00 -7.95 7.84
CA GLU A 48 -10.97 -8.46 8.83
C GLU A 48 -10.58 -8.11 10.27
N GLN A 49 -9.29 -8.10 10.58
CA GLN A 49 -8.77 -7.81 11.92
C GLN A 49 -8.68 -6.31 12.24
N THR A 50 -8.55 -5.45 11.25
CA THR A 50 -8.21 -4.04 11.45
C THR A 50 -9.26 -3.07 10.94
N GLY A 51 -10.08 -3.48 9.97
CA GLY A 51 -11.02 -2.61 9.25
C GLY A 51 -10.33 -1.54 8.40
N ALA A 52 -9.04 -1.68 8.11
CA ALA A 52 -8.27 -0.70 7.36
C ALA A 52 -8.77 -0.59 5.91
N LYS A 53 -8.64 0.62 5.34
CA LYS A 53 -8.90 0.90 3.93
C LYS A 53 -7.58 0.84 3.16
N ILE A 54 -7.66 0.66 1.85
CA ILE A 54 -6.51 0.50 0.97
C ILE A 54 -6.32 1.75 0.12
N VAL A 55 -5.09 2.25 0.11
CA VAL A 55 -4.59 3.24 -0.85
C VAL A 55 -3.51 2.55 -1.68
N ILE A 56 -3.71 2.48 -2.99
CA ILE A 56 -2.72 1.84 -3.88
C ILE A 56 -1.53 2.76 -4.06
N SER A 57 -0.36 2.25 -3.70
CA SER A 57 0.92 2.94 -3.82
C SER A 57 1.86 2.25 -4.82
N SER A 58 1.31 1.47 -5.71
CA SER A 58 1.98 0.70 -6.75
C SER A 58 2.03 1.42 -8.09
N SER A 59 2.96 1.04 -8.97
CA SER A 59 2.95 1.45 -10.39
C SER A 59 1.66 1.07 -11.11
N TRP A 60 0.94 0.05 -10.66
CA TRP A 60 -0.37 -0.37 -11.19
C TRP A 60 -1.42 0.74 -11.13
N ARG A 61 -1.26 1.75 -10.26
CA ARG A 61 -2.14 2.91 -10.16
C ARG A 61 -2.14 3.80 -11.42
N SER A 62 -1.21 3.58 -12.37
CA SER A 62 -1.15 4.32 -13.64
C SER A 62 -2.43 4.24 -14.46
N ASP A 63 -3.23 3.18 -14.30
CA ASP A 63 -4.51 3.01 -14.95
C ASP A 63 -5.66 3.77 -14.22
N GLY A 64 -5.34 4.44 -13.14
CA GLY A 64 -6.24 5.28 -12.34
C GLY A 64 -7.05 4.53 -11.28
N LEU A 65 -7.55 5.30 -10.31
CA LEU A 65 -8.31 4.76 -9.17
C LEU A 65 -9.50 3.90 -9.61
N LYS A 66 -10.27 4.36 -10.60
CA LYS A 66 -11.45 3.64 -11.06
C LYS A 66 -11.10 2.24 -11.58
N THR A 67 -10.04 2.11 -12.36
CA THR A 67 -9.57 0.82 -12.87
C THR A 67 -9.15 -0.10 -11.73
N MET A 68 -8.43 0.42 -10.72
CA MET A 68 -8.06 -0.34 -9.53
C MET A 68 -9.29 -0.84 -8.77
N GLN A 69 -10.30 0.00 -8.57
CA GLN A 69 -11.56 -0.39 -7.92
C GLN A 69 -12.35 -1.43 -8.71
N GLU A 70 -12.41 -1.29 -10.04
CA GLU A 70 -13.07 -2.26 -10.93
C GLU A 70 -12.36 -3.61 -10.90
N MET A 71 -11.03 -3.64 -10.95
CA MET A 71 -10.23 -4.85 -10.81
C MET A 71 -10.46 -5.53 -9.46
N TRP A 72 -10.42 -4.78 -8.37
CA TRP A 72 -10.64 -5.28 -7.01
C TRP A 72 -12.01 -5.97 -6.87
N LYS A 73 -13.03 -5.29 -7.37
CA LYS A 73 -14.39 -5.81 -7.38
C LYS A 73 -14.54 -7.05 -8.26
N PHE A 74 -14.00 -7.02 -9.49
CA PHE A 74 -14.08 -8.13 -10.44
C PHE A 74 -13.44 -9.40 -9.88
N ARG A 75 -12.28 -9.26 -9.22
CA ARG A 75 -11.53 -10.37 -8.62
C ARG A 75 -12.02 -10.76 -7.23
N ASN A 76 -13.02 -10.05 -6.69
CA ASN A 76 -13.51 -10.23 -5.32
C ASN A 76 -12.39 -10.19 -4.26
N TYR A 77 -11.44 -9.26 -4.43
CA TYR A 77 -10.35 -9.07 -3.48
C TYR A 77 -10.82 -8.39 -2.19
N PRO A 78 -10.15 -8.64 -1.05
CA PRO A 78 -10.58 -8.12 0.24
C PRO A 78 -10.28 -6.62 0.39
N GLY A 79 -11.10 -5.97 1.21
CA GLY A 79 -10.94 -4.56 1.55
C GLY A 79 -11.52 -3.61 0.50
N GLU A 80 -11.45 -2.34 0.80
CA GLU A 80 -11.93 -1.26 -0.04
C GLU A 80 -10.75 -0.41 -0.49
N VAL A 81 -10.54 -0.33 -1.80
CA VAL A 81 -9.61 0.62 -2.41
C VAL A 81 -10.29 1.97 -2.48
N ILE A 82 -9.86 2.89 -1.62
CA ILE A 82 -10.47 4.22 -1.51
C ILE A 82 -9.73 5.28 -2.32
N ASP A 83 -8.41 5.09 -2.57
CA ASP A 83 -7.60 6.06 -3.27
C ASP A 83 -6.33 5.44 -3.84
N ILE A 84 -5.54 6.27 -4.54
CA ILE A 84 -4.19 6.01 -5.03
C ILE A 84 -3.26 7.12 -4.53
N THR A 85 -1.97 6.82 -4.32
CA THR A 85 -0.99 7.88 -4.00
C THR A 85 -0.75 8.77 -5.21
N PRO A 86 -0.41 10.06 -5.02
CA PRO A 86 0.03 10.93 -6.11
C PRO A 86 1.25 10.34 -6.81
N PHE A 87 1.48 10.79 -8.03
CA PHE A 87 2.67 10.42 -8.81
C PHE A 87 3.79 11.41 -8.59
N SER A 88 5.03 11.00 -8.81
CA SER A 88 6.21 11.86 -8.68
C SER A 88 6.11 13.15 -9.51
N TRP A 89 5.48 13.10 -10.71
CA TRP A 89 5.28 14.31 -11.53
C TRP A 89 4.33 15.32 -10.87
N GLU A 90 3.34 14.86 -10.07
CA GLU A 90 2.46 15.78 -9.33
C GLU A 90 3.22 16.52 -8.24
N LEU A 91 4.18 15.84 -7.57
CA LEU A 91 5.06 16.49 -6.58
C LEU A 91 5.96 17.54 -7.24
N MET A 92 6.44 17.25 -8.46
CA MET A 92 7.20 18.22 -9.28
C MET A 92 6.36 19.43 -9.67
N ASP A 93 5.14 19.20 -10.17
CA ASP A 93 4.21 20.27 -10.57
C ASP A 93 3.83 21.18 -9.41
N LEU A 94 3.81 20.65 -8.18
CA LEU A 94 3.63 21.43 -6.96
C LEU A 94 4.88 22.20 -6.52
N GLY A 95 6.01 22.04 -7.23
CA GLY A 95 7.28 22.68 -6.90
C GLY A 95 7.93 22.18 -5.61
N LEU A 96 7.59 20.98 -5.16
CA LEU A 96 8.14 20.38 -3.94
C LEU A 96 9.54 19.81 -4.15
N PHE A 97 9.89 19.47 -5.38
CA PHE A 97 11.19 18.91 -5.78
C PHE A 97 11.67 19.55 -7.06
N GLU A 98 12.99 19.58 -7.24
CA GLU A 98 13.63 20.11 -8.44
C GLU A 98 13.89 19.04 -9.49
N TYR A 99 14.11 17.78 -9.04
CA TYR A 99 14.46 16.65 -9.90
C TYR A 99 13.69 15.39 -9.47
N TYR A 100 13.31 14.56 -10.46
CA TYR A 100 12.59 13.28 -10.23
C TYR A 100 13.37 12.26 -9.38
N ASP A 101 14.69 12.24 -9.49
CA ASP A 101 15.56 11.33 -8.74
C ASP A 101 15.64 11.66 -7.24
N GLN A 102 15.03 12.76 -6.82
CA GLN A 102 14.87 13.12 -5.40
C GLN A 102 13.58 12.59 -4.80
N ILE A 103 12.69 11.99 -5.60
CA ILE A 103 11.35 11.60 -5.18
C ILE A 103 11.28 10.10 -5.02
N ASP A 104 11.20 9.64 -3.78
CA ASP A 104 10.96 8.27 -3.40
C ASP A 104 9.46 8.02 -3.18
N ARG A 105 9.06 6.75 -3.14
CA ARG A 105 7.70 6.32 -2.78
C ARG A 105 7.23 6.94 -1.47
N GLY A 106 8.12 7.03 -0.50
CA GLY A 106 7.84 7.64 0.79
C GLY A 106 7.36 9.09 0.69
N HIS A 107 7.85 9.89 -0.28
CA HIS A 107 7.40 11.27 -0.50
C HIS A 107 5.97 11.33 -1.06
N GLU A 108 5.60 10.42 -1.95
CA GLU A 108 4.25 10.30 -2.49
C GLU A 108 3.25 9.97 -1.38
N ILE A 109 3.60 9.03 -0.50
CA ILE A 109 2.81 8.65 0.68
C ILE A 109 2.72 9.82 1.67
N GLU A 110 3.82 10.52 1.93
CA GLU A 110 3.83 11.68 2.84
C GLU A 110 2.90 12.79 2.34
N LEU A 111 2.91 13.08 1.04
CA LEU A 111 1.99 14.08 0.47
C LEU A 111 0.54 13.64 0.64
N TRP A 112 0.22 12.37 0.37
CA TRP A 112 -1.13 11.84 0.57
C TRP A 112 -1.57 11.97 2.04
N LEU A 113 -0.74 11.61 3.01
CA LEU A 113 -1.03 11.74 4.44
C LEU A 113 -1.24 13.19 4.87
N LYS A 114 -0.50 14.15 4.31
CA LYS A 114 -0.64 15.58 4.63
C LYS A 114 -2.01 16.15 4.26
N ILE A 115 -2.64 15.61 3.23
CA ILE A 115 -3.96 16.07 2.78
C ILE A 115 -5.11 15.24 3.36
N HIS A 116 -4.81 14.19 4.16
CA HIS A 116 -5.80 13.31 4.80
C HIS A 116 -5.61 13.28 6.34
N PRO A 117 -5.89 14.39 7.03
CA PRO A 117 -5.69 14.48 8.49
C PRO A 117 -6.62 13.59 9.31
N GLU A 118 -7.63 12.98 8.69
CA GLU A 118 -8.54 12.00 9.30
C GLU A 118 -7.89 10.61 9.52
N VAL A 119 -6.72 10.36 8.96
CA VAL A 119 -5.99 9.11 9.15
C VAL A 119 -5.40 9.06 10.56
N SER A 120 -5.83 8.08 11.33
CA SER A 120 -5.37 7.87 12.70
C SER A 120 -4.17 6.95 12.81
N ASN A 121 -4.05 6.00 11.90
CA ASN A 121 -2.94 5.06 11.83
C ASN A 121 -2.78 4.53 10.41
N TYR A 122 -1.56 4.18 10.02
CA TYR A 122 -1.29 3.62 8.71
C TYR A 122 -0.17 2.60 8.75
N VAL A 123 -0.10 1.78 7.72
CA VAL A 123 1.01 0.87 7.43
C VAL A 123 1.34 0.94 5.94
N ILE A 124 2.61 0.78 5.60
CA ILE A 124 3.11 0.66 4.24
C ILE A 124 3.55 -0.78 4.04
N ILE A 125 3.12 -1.40 2.93
CA ILE A 125 3.52 -2.74 2.52
C ILE A 125 4.12 -2.63 1.13
N ASP A 126 5.42 -2.83 1.02
CA ASP A 126 6.19 -2.65 -0.22
C ASP A 126 7.44 -3.55 -0.19
N ASP A 127 8.00 -3.91 -1.33
CA ASP A 127 9.24 -4.67 -1.43
C ASP A 127 10.45 -3.76 -1.66
N ASP A 128 10.24 -2.53 -2.13
CA ASP A 128 11.28 -1.51 -2.26
C ASP A 128 11.57 -0.85 -0.90
N ASN A 129 12.80 -0.34 -0.74
CA ASN A 129 13.27 0.25 0.52
C ASN A 129 13.44 1.78 0.43
N ASP A 130 12.57 2.43 -0.31
CA ASP A 130 12.59 3.87 -0.60
C ASP A 130 11.61 4.68 0.27
N MET A 131 11.34 4.18 1.49
CA MET A 131 10.51 4.87 2.47
C MET A 131 11.32 5.88 3.30
N LEU A 132 10.67 6.97 3.71
CA LEU A 132 11.27 7.99 4.55
C LEU A 132 11.58 7.47 5.96
N ASP A 133 12.55 8.05 6.62
CA ASP A 133 12.98 7.61 7.96
C ASP A 133 11.85 7.65 9.00
N ASN A 134 10.98 8.67 8.93
CA ASN A 134 9.81 8.80 9.80
C ASN A 134 8.69 7.80 9.51
N GLN A 135 8.76 7.06 8.39
CA GLN A 135 7.81 6.03 8.01
C GLN A 135 8.26 4.61 8.40
N ARG A 136 9.54 4.44 8.80
CA ARG A 136 10.13 3.12 9.06
C ARG A 136 9.38 2.29 10.11
N ALA A 137 8.82 2.93 11.12
CA ALA A 137 8.04 2.24 12.15
C ALA A 137 6.70 1.68 11.63
N ASN A 138 6.20 2.23 10.53
CA ASN A 138 4.94 1.85 9.89
C ASN A 138 5.17 1.04 8.60
N PHE A 139 6.41 0.63 8.33
CA PHE A 139 6.77 -0.06 7.10
C PHE A 139 6.99 -1.56 7.34
N VAL A 140 6.35 -2.37 6.51
CA VAL A 140 6.54 -3.83 6.41
C VAL A 140 7.08 -4.16 5.04
N ARG A 141 8.38 -4.46 4.99
CA ARG A 141 9.07 -4.80 3.76
C ARG A 141 8.89 -6.27 3.40
N THR A 142 8.47 -6.53 2.17
CA THR A 142 8.48 -7.86 1.56
C THR A 142 9.69 -8.02 0.63
N ALA A 143 9.88 -9.22 0.07
CA ALA A 143 10.86 -9.45 -1.01
C ALA A 143 10.17 -9.97 -2.26
N ASN A 144 10.78 -9.74 -3.41
CA ASN A 144 10.47 -10.44 -4.63
C ASN A 144 11.72 -11.12 -5.22
N ASN A 145 11.51 -12.01 -6.20
CA ASN A 145 12.62 -12.75 -6.83
C ASN A 145 13.54 -11.89 -7.73
N ASN A 146 13.16 -10.64 -8.00
CA ASN A 146 13.87 -9.73 -8.90
C ASN A 146 14.87 -8.83 -8.18
N HIS A 147 14.80 -8.73 -6.84
CA HIS A 147 15.75 -7.95 -6.07
C HIS A 147 17.01 -8.75 -5.77
N HIS A 148 18.07 -8.47 -6.51
CA HIS A 148 19.41 -9.03 -6.28
C HIS A 148 20.14 -8.21 -5.20
N GLY A 149 20.20 -8.72 -3.99
CA GLY A 149 21.29 -8.40 -3.06
C GLY A 149 20.97 -7.64 -1.79
N ASP A 150 19.83 -6.97 -1.63
CA ASP A 150 19.48 -6.30 -0.37
C ASP A 150 18.20 -6.88 0.26
N HIS A 151 18.41 -7.88 1.12
CA HIS A 151 17.34 -8.54 1.88
C HIS A 151 17.34 -8.13 3.36
N VAL A 152 17.86 -6.95 3.69
CA VAL A 152 17.86 -6.44 5.06
C VAL A 152 16.44 -6.10 5.45
N ASP A 153 16.03 -6.58 6.62
CA ASP A 153 14.71 -6.33 7.23
C ASP A 153 13.49 -6.90 6.47
N VAL A 154 13.71 -7.87 5.57
CA VAL A 154 12.65 -8.53 4.80
C VAL A 154 11.98 -9.64 5.61
N LEU A 155 10.65 -9.61 5.68
CA LEU A 155 9.85 -10.61 6.42
C LEU A 155 9.40 -11.81 5.57
N GLY A 156 9.79 -11.88 4.30
CA GLY A 156 9.50 -13.00 3.40
C GLY A 156 9.15 -12.56 1.98
N TYR A 157 9.03 -13.53 1.07
CA TYR A 157 8.65 -13.27 -0.31
C TYR A 157 7.15 -13.05 -0.41
N GLY A 158 6.74 -11.84 -0.82
CA GLY A 158 5.35 -11.41 -0.87
C GLY A 158 4.72 -11.19 0.51
N LEU A 159 3.42 -10.98 0.53
CA LEU A 159 2.65 -10.77 1.76
C LEU A 159 2.42 -12.09 2.51
N THR A 160 3.46 -12.58 3.18
CA THR A 160 3.41 -13.80 3.99
C THR A 160 2.55 -13.62 5.23
N LYS A 161 2.28 -14.73 5.93
CA LYS A 161 1.59 -14.70 7.23
C LYS A 161 2.34 -13.85 8.27
N ILE A 162 3.67 -13.93 8.30
CA ILE A 162 4.51 -13.14 9.22
C ILE A 162 4.35 -11.64 8.91
N CYS A 163 4.37 -11.26 7.63
CA CYS A 163 4.09 -9.88 7.21
C CYS A 163 2.70 -9.44 7.66
N SER A 164 1.68 -10.26 7.46
CA SER A 164 0.29 -10.00 7.87
C SER A 164 0.18 -9.76 9.38
N GLU A 165 0.81 -10.59 10.20
CA GLU A 165 0.84 -10.45 11.66
C GLU A 165 1.48 -9.12 12.08
N LYS A 166 2.59 -8.73 11.44
CA LYS A 166 3.26 -7.45 11.70
C LYS A 166 2.41 -6.24 11.28
N VAL A 167 1.75 -6.31 10.13
CA VAL A 167 0.81 -5.28 9.67
C VAL A 167 -0.33 -5.09 10.67
N ILE A 168 -0.91 -6.18 11.16
CA ILE A 168 -1.99 -6.15 12.15
C ILE A 168 -1.50 -5.51 13.46
N GLU A 169 -0.30 -5.87 13.92
CA GLU A 169 0.32 -5.28 15.11
C GLU A 169 0.43 -3.75 14.98
N ILE A 170 0.99 -3.26 13.86
CA ILE A 170 1.14 -1.82 13.60
C ILE A 170 -0.21 -1.11 13.60
N LEU A 171 -1.20 -1.67 12.90
CA LEU A 171 -2.52 -1.04 12.76
C LEU A 171 -3.37 -1.10 14.04
N LYS A 172 -3.04 -1.94 15.03
CA LYS A 172 -3.77 -2.04 16.31
C LYS A 172 -3.19 -1.17 17.41
N ASN A 173 -1.96 -0.69 17.27
CA ASN A 173 -1.29 0.22 18.23
C ASN A 173 -1.68 1.67 17.93
#